data_f39139f77587a680d7e7ef18332243ea
#
_entry.id   f39139f77587a680d7e7ef18332243ea
#
_cell.length_a   1.000
_cell.length_b   1.000
_cell.length_c   1.000
_cell.angle_alpha   90.00
_cell.angle_beta   90.00
_cell.angle_gamma   90.00
#
_symmetry.space_group_name_H-M   'P 1'
#
loop_
_entity.id
_entity.type
_entity.pdbx_description
1 polymer ?
#
loop_
_entity_poly.entity_id
_entity_poly.type
_entity_poly.pdbx_seq_one_letter_code
_entity_poly.pdbx_strand_id
1 'polypeptide(L)'
;MMKTYLKRAFQLSDSGVKGLAKSIWSFFLYYVSFVPPMICVFLFADRLLNGNTGKPVVYLLFMLAATLVMYLVINYNYKTTYDETYQESANLRIDLAEQLSKLPLSYFSKHNLSDLAQTIMADVASIEHAFANAVANSIGFAIYFLVISVALLIMNWKLGLCVLLPVLTSASVLFLTKKLQVRDVNKHYDKLRDISESFQNAICLLYTSDAADD
;
A
#
# COMPACT_ATOMS: atom_id res chain seq x y z
N MET A 1 19.85 6.30 -8.74
CA MET A 1 19.72 6.62 -7.30
C MET A 1 18.48 6.00 -6.65
N MET A 2 17.26 6.28 -7.11
CA MET A 2 16.02 5.75 -6.50
C MET A 2 15.97 4.21 -6.42
N LYS A 3 16.34 3.50 -7.49
CA LYS A 3 16.37 2.02 -7.50
C LYS A 3 17.33 1.43 -6.44
N THR A 4 18.51 2.00 -6.29
CA THR A 4 19.51 1.54 -5.31
C THR A 4 19.07 1.79 -3.87
N TYR A 5 18.35 2.91 -3.64
CA TYR A 5 17.78 3.23 -2.34
C TYR A 5 16.64 2.27 -1.98
N LEU A 6 15.70 2.03 -2.91
CA LEU A 6 14.60 1.08 -2.73
C LEU A 6 15.11 -0.35 -2.46
N LYS A 7 16.14 -0.79 -3.20
CA LYS A 7 16.75 -2.10 -2.99
C LYS A 7 17.34 -2.25 -1.59
N ARG A 8 18.04 -1.22 -1.09
CA ARG A 8 18.62 -1.25 0.27
C ARG A 8 17.58 -1.10 1.37
N ALA A 9 16.57 -0.26 1.17
CA ALA A 9 15.55 0.01 2.18
C ALA A 9 14.61 -1.18 2.41
N PHE A 10 14.27 -1.91 1.34
CA PHE A 10 13.28 -2.97 1.36
C PHE A 10 13.82 -4.36 1.08
N GLN A 11 15.14 -4.50 0.85
CA GLN A 11 15.81 -5.78 0.53
C GLN A 11 15.14 -6.59 -0.60
N LEU A 12 14.57 -5.87 -1.58
CA LEU A 12 13.87 -6.47 -2.72
C LEU A 12 14.82 -7.08 -3.73
N SER A 13 14.32 -8.06 -4.48
CA SER A 13 14.98 -8.58 -5.68
C SER A 13 15.14 -7.50 -6.76
N ASP A 14 15.96 -7.72 -7.78
CA ASP A 14 16.11 -6.79 -8.89
C ASP A 14 14.81 -6.69 -9.74
N SER A 15 14.03 -7.75 -9.80
CA SER A 15 12.68 -7.78 -10.38
C SER A 15 11.69 -7.01 -9.52
N GLY A 16 11.69 -7.22 -8.20
CA GLY A 16 10.80 -6.53 -7.25
C GLY A 16 11.01 -5.01 -7.23
N VAL A 17 12.26 -4.54 -7.36
CA VAL A 17 12.52 -3.10 -7.48
C VAL A 17 11.93 -2.50 -8.76
N LYS A 18 11.97 -3.24 -9.89
CA LYS A 18 11.36 -2.80 -11.14
C LYS A 18 9.83 -2.81 -11.04
N GLY A 19 9.26 -3.86 -10.46
CA GLY A 19 7.84 -3.99 -10.19
C GLY A 19 7.33 -2.87 -9.29
N LEU A 20 8.00 -2.61 -8.17
CA LEU A 20 7.67 -1.52 -7.25
C LEU A 20 7.73 -0.14 -7.95
N ALA A 21 8.76 0.11 -8.76
CA ALA A 21 8.87 1.36 -9.50
C ALA A 21 7.74 1.53 -10.51
N LYS A 22 7.31 0.46 -11.17
CA LYS A 22 6.18 0.45 -12.10
C LYS A 22 4.85 0.69 -11.37
N SER A 23 4.68 0.08 -10.20
CA SER A 23 3.51 0.30 -9.32
C SER A 23 3.45 1.74 -8.82
N ILE A 24 4.57 2.33 -8.37
CA ILE A 24 4.64 3.75 -7.96
C ILE A 24 4.21 4.66 -9.10
N TRP A 25 4.69 4.40 -10.33
CA TRP A 25 4.31 5.19 -11.49
C TRP A 25 2.84 5.03 -11.85
N SER A 26 2.28 3.83 -11.72
CA SER A 26 0.86 3.59 -11.95
C SER A 26 -0.02 4.32 -10.92
N PHE A 27 0.38 4.40 -9.64
CA PHE A 27 -0.29 5.21 -8.63
C PHE A 27 -0.19 6.70 -8.92
N PHE A 28 0.94 7.19 -9.39
CA PHE A 28 1.05 8.58 -9.84
C PHE A 28 0.03 8.90 -10.94
N LEU A 29 -0.06 8.07 -11.97
CA LEU A 29 -1.06 8.22 -13.04
C LEU A 29 -2.50 8.12 -12.51
N TYR A 30 -2.74 7.21 -11.56
CA TYR A 30 -4.02 7.08 -10.88
C TYR A 30 -4.45 8.41 -10.25
N TYR A 31 -3.59 9.05 -9.47
CA TYR A 31 -3.90 10.34 -8.86
C TYR A 31 -4.07 11.48 -9.88
N VAL A 32 -3.25 11.52 -10.92
CA VAL A 32 -3.38 12.49 -12.01
C VAL A 32 -4.72 12.34 -12.73
N SER A 33 -5.27 11.14 -12.84
CA SER A 33 -6.54 10.89 -13.54
C SER A 33 -7.77 11.51 -12.87
N PHE A 34 -7.68 11.92 -11.59
CA PHE A 34 -8.75 12.65 -10.90
C PHE A 34 -8.78 14.15 -11.25
N VAL A 35 -7.71 14.70 -11.81
CA VAL A 35 -7.62 16.14 -12.10
C VAL A 35 -8.60 16.59 -13.19
N PRO A 36 -8.74 15.90 -14.35
CA PRO A 36 -9.65 16.33 -15.41
C PRO A 36 -11.13 16.43 -15.00
N PRO A 37 -11.73 15.43 -14.30
CA PRO A 37 -13.10 15.56 -13.81
C PRO A 37 -13.28 16.74 -12.86
N MET A 38 -12.29 16.98 -11.98
CA MET A 38 -12.34 18.07 -11.01
C MET A 38 -12.30 19.45 -11.68
N ILE A 39 -11.44 19.62 -12.70
CA ILE A 39 -11.38 20.82 -13.54
C ILE A 39 -12.72 21.03 -14.26
N CYS A 40 -13.33 19.99 -14.79
CA CYS A 40 -14.61 20.07 -15.48
C CYS A 40 -15.72 20.61 -14.57
N VAL A 41 -15.83 20.07 -13.36
CA VAL A 41 -16.80 20.52 -12.34
C VAL A 41 -16.55 21.98 -11.98
N PHE A 42 -15.29 22.37 -11.77
CA PHE A 42 -14.92 23.75 -11.45
C PHE A 42 -15.32 24.73 -12.57
N LEU A 43 -15.00 24.42 -13.83
CA LEU A 43 -15.33 25.26 -14.96
C LEU A 43 -16.84 25.37 -15.19
N PHE A 44 -17.58 24.28 -14.97
CA PHE A 44 -19.03 24.28 -15.03
C PHE A 44 -19.64 25.16 -13.94
N ALA A 45 -19.17 25.05 -12.69
CA ALA A 45 -19.63 25.84 -11.57
C ALA A 45 -19.33 27.33 -11.75
N ASP A 46 -18.12 27.69 -12.20
CA ASP A 46 -17.73 29.08 -12.48
C ASP A 46 -18.64 29.71 -13.54
N ARG A 47 -18.92 29.00 -14.63
CA ARG A 47 -19.83 29.50 -15.68
C ARG A 47 -21.29 29.60 -15.23
N LEU A 48 -21.74 28.66 -14.38
CA LEU A 48 -23.08 28.71 -13.82
C LEU A 48 -23.27 29.98 -12.95
N LEU A 49 -22.29 30.28 -12.11
CA LEU A 49 -22.29 31.47 -11.25
C LEU A 49 -22.26 32.80 -12.07
N ASN A 50 -21.57 32.78 -13.20
CA ASN A 50 -21.49 33.94 -14.10
C ASN A 50 -22.69 34.06 -15.08
N GLY A 51 -23.74 33.22 -14.90
CA GLY A 51 -24.97 33.27 -15.70
C GLY A 51 -24.83 32.83 -17.15
N ASN A 52 -23.71 32.23 -17.53
CA ASN A 52 -23.44 31.77 -18.89
C ASN A 52 -23.10 30.27 -18.92
N THR A 53 -24.12 29.44 -18.91
CA THR A 53 -23.95 27.99 -18.83
C THR A 53 -23.44 27.31 -20.11
N GLY A 54 -23.39 28.04 -21.24
CA GLY A 54 -23.00 27.46 -22.53
C GLY A 54 -23.89 26.30 -22.94
N LYS A 55 -23.32 25.31 -23.63
CA LYS A 55 -24.01 24.06 -23.97
C LYS A 55 -23.72 23.00 -22.91
N PRO A 56 -24.66 22.68 -22.02
CA PRO A 56 -24.41 21.71 -20.92
C PRO A 56 -23.98 20.31 -21.43
N VAL A 57 -24.38 19.96 -22.64
CA VAL A 57 -24.02 18.70 -23.30
C VAL A 57 -22.50 18.56 -23.47
N VAL A 58 -21.76 19.65 -23.69
CA VAL A 58 -20.29 19.61 -23.83
C VAL A 58 -19.62 19.17 -22.53
N TYR A 59 -20.08 19.70 -21.40
CA TYR A 59 -19.56 19.32 -20.07
C TYR A 59 -19.88 17.86 -19.74
N LEU A 60 -21.09 17.40 -20.12
CA LEU A 60 -21.49 16.02 -19.94
C LEU A 60 -20.62 15.06 -20.76
N LEU A 61 -20.38 15.37 -22.04
CA LEU A 61 -19.50 14.57 -22.89
C LEU A 61 -18.05 14.55 -22.38
N PHE A 62 -17.53 15.69 -21.92
CA PHE A 62 -16.19 15.76 -21.34
C PHE A 62 -16.11 14.94 -20.07
N MET A 63 -17.13 15.00 -19.20
CA MET A 63 -17.18 14.24 -17.96
C MET A 63 -17.22 12.72 -18.24
N LEU A 64 -18.03 12.28 -19.23
CA LEU A 64 -18.06 10.89 -19.65
C LEU A 64 -16.70 10.42 -20.18
N ALA A 65 -16.05 11.22 -21.02
CA ALA A 65 -14.72 10.91 -21.54
C ALA A 65 -13.67 10.84 -20.42
N ALA A 66 -13.68 11.79 -19.49
CA ALA A 66 -12.79 11.81 -18.35
C ALA A 66 -12.98 10.60 -17.43
N THR A 67 -14.24 10.21 -17.19
CA THR A 67 -14.58 9.02 -16.39
C THR A 67 -14.11 7.73 -17.08
N LEU A 68 -14.24 7.64 -18.40
CA LEU A 68 -13.74 6.49 -19.16
C LEU A 68 -12.22 6.37 -19.06
N VAL A 69 -11.49 7.47 -19.23
CA VAL A 69 -10.03 7.50 -19.07
C VAL A 69 -9.63 7.11 -17.64
N MET A 70 -10.32 7.66 -16.64
CA MET A 70 -10.10 7.33 -15.23
C MET A 70 -10.31 5.83 -14.98
N TYR A 71 -11.36 5.22 -15.51
CA TYR A 71 -11.61 3.79 -15.41
C TYR A 71 -10.47 2.96 -16.00
N LEU A 72 -9.97 3.32 -17.19
CA LEU A 72 -8.85 2.62 -17.82
C LEU A 72 -7.58 2.73 -16.99
N VAL A 73 -7.29 3.91 -16.43
CA VAL A 73 -6.11 4.15 -15.56
C VAL A 73 -6.23 3.36 -14.26
N ILE A 74 -7.41 3.35 -13.63
CA ILE A 74 -7.65 2.57 -12.40
C ILE A 74 -7.45 1.07 -12.66
N ASN A 75 -8.00 0.56 -13.74
CA ASN A 75 -7.84 -0.85 -14.10
C ASN A 75 -6.37 -1.21 -14.39
N TYR A 76 -5.65 -0.33 -15.10
CA TYR A 76 -4.21 -0.48 -15.31
C TYR A 76 -3.42 -0.46 -13.99
N ASN A 77 -3.73 0.48 -13.08
CA ASN A 77 -3.10 0.57 -11.78
C ASN A 77 -3.33 -0.71 -10.95
N TYR A 78 -4.58 -1.14 -10.86
CA TYR A 78 -4.96 -2.35 -10.14
C TYR A 78 -4.17 -3.56 -10.66
N LYS A 79 -4.27 -3.81 -11.96
CA LYS A 79 -3.58 -4.95 -12.59
C LYS A 79 -2.06 -4.88 -12.38
N THR A 80 -1.44 -3.73 -12.64
CA THR A 80 0.01 -3.56 -12.49
C THR A 80 0.47 -3.79 -11.06
N THR A 81 -0.24 -3.21 -10.09
CA THR A 81 0.16 -3.30 -8.67
C THR A 81 0.06 -4.72 -8.15
N TYR A 82 -1.05 -5.40 -8.43
CA TYR A 82 -1.25 -6.76 -7.94
C TYR A 82 -0.36 -7.77 -8.66
N ASP A 83 -0.26 -7.72 -9.99
CA ASP A 83 0.59 -8.64 -10.75
C ASP A 83 2.05 -8.57 -10.29
N GLU A 84 2.63 -7.37 -10.17
CA GLU A 84 4.02 -7.18 -9.75
C GLU A 84 4.25 -7.62 -8.28
N THR A 85 3.28 -7.36 -7.40
CA THR A 85 3.39 -7.73 -5.99
C THR A 85 3.27 -9.24 -5.80
N TYR A 86 2.31 -9.89 -6.46
CA TYR A 86 2.13 -11.33 -6.34
C TYR A 86 3.32 -12.11 -6.94
N GLN A 87 3.89 -11.64 -8.03
CA GLN A 87 5.10 -12.27 -8.60
C GLN A 87 6.28 -12.17 -7.63
N GLU A 88 6.52 -11.01 -7.02
CA GLU A 88 7.60 -10.86 -6.03
C GLU A 88 7.38 -11.71 -4.79
N SER A 89 6.14 -11.77 -4.30
CA SER A 89 5.76 -12.60 -3.17
C SER A 89 5.94 -14.09 -3.46
N ALA A 90 5.59 -14.55 -4.66
CA ALA A 90 5.80 -15.92 -5.10
C ALA A 90 7.31 -16.27 -5.15
N ASN A 91 8.12 -15.37 -5.71
CA ASN A 91 9.57 -15.54 -5.76
C ASN A 91 10.17 -15.62 -4.36
N LEU A 92 9.73 -14.74 -3.45
CA LEU A 92 10.20 -14.73 -2.07
C LEU A 92 9.87 -16.04 -1.35
N ARG A 93 8.67 -16.62 -1.55
CA ARG A 93 8.31 -17.93 -0.98
C ARG A 93 9.19 -19.06 -1.54
N ILE A 94 9.48 -19.04 -2.83
CA ILE A 94 10.36 -20.03 -3.48
C ILE A 94 11.77 -19.91 -2.92
N ASP A 95 12.32 -18.70 -2.84
CA ASP A 95 13.67 -18.45 -2.32
C ASP A 95 13.79 -18.90 -0.84
N LEU A 96 12.78 -18.62 -0.02
CA LEU A 96 12.74 -19.08 1.36
C LEU A 96 12.69 -20.60 1.45
N ALA A 97 11.85 -21.25 0.67
CA ALA A 97 11.75 -22.71 0.64
C ALA A 97 13.07 -23.35 0.16
N GLU A 98 13.72 -22.77 -0.85
CA GLU A 98 15.03 -23.24 -1.32
C GLU A 98 16.12 -23.08 -0.27
N GLN A 99 16.14 -21.96 0.47
CA GLN A 99 17.10 -21.78 1.55
C GLN A 99 16.84 -22.75 2.70
N LEU A 100 15.59 -22.98 3.07
CA LEU A 100 15.25 -23.99 4.09
C LEU A 100 15.67 -25.39 3.69
N SER A 101 15.52 -25.78 2.42
CA SER A 101 15.91 -27.10 1.94
C SER A 101 17.42 -27.36 2.04
N LYS A 102 18.25 -26.33 2.12
CA LYS A 102 19.71 -26.40 2.30
C LYS A 102 20.14 -26.54 3.76
N LEU A 103 19.21 -26.39 4.72
CA LEU A 103 19.52 -26.49 6.14
C LEU A 103 19.62 -27.94 6.59
N PRO A 104 20.53 -28.26 7.53
CA PRO A 104 20.68 -29.63 8.05
C PRO A 104 19.43 -30.06 8.87
N LEU A 105 19.13 -31.34 8.90
CA LEU A 105 18.01 -31.90 9.66
C LEU A 105 18.04 -31.52 11.16
N SER A 106 19.24 -31.31 11.73
CA SER A 106 19.40 -30.85 13.11
C SER A 106 18.83 -29.44 13.37
N TYR A 107 18.66 -28.65 12.34
CA TYR A 107 18.00 -27.35 12.44
C TYR A 107 16.49 -27.51 12.72
N PHE A 108 15.85 -28.41 11.99
CA PHE A 108 14.40 -28.68 12.12
C PHE A 108 14.03 -29.38 13.42
N SER A 109 14.98 -30.12 14.07
CA SER A 109 14.74 -30.69 15.38
C SER A 109 14.78 -29.67 16.52
N LYS A 110 15.41 -28.51 16.28
CA LYS A 110 15.54 -27.44 17.29
C LYS A 110 14.54 -26.30 17.10
N HIS A 111 13.93 -26.19 15.92
CA HIS A 111 12.99 -25.14 15.58
C HIS A 111 11.63 -25.74 15.30
N ASN A 112 10.58 -25.03 15.73
CA ASN A 112 9.22 -25.48 15.48
C ASN A 112 8.89 -25.36 13.99
N LEU A 113 8.53 -26.48 13.35
CA LEU A 113 8.16 -26.51 11.93
C LEU A 113 6.95 -25.62 11.64
N SER A 114 6.04 -25.46 12.61
CA SER A 114 4.89 -24.57 12.50
C SER A 114 5.30 -23.09 12.38
N ASP A 115 6.32 -22.66 13.13
CA ASP A 115 6.81 -21.27 13.05
C ASP A 115 7.43 -20.96 11.68
N LEU A 116 8.16 -21.94 11.12
CA LEU A 116 8.73 -21.83 9.78
C LEU A 116 7.65 -21.76 8.70
N ALA A 117 6.62 -22.60 8.82
CA ALA A 117 5.49 -22.60 7.92
C ALA A 117 4.70 -21.29 8.02
N GLN A 118 4.49 -20.77 9.23
CA GLN A 118 3.83 -19.49 9.45
C GLN A 118 4.60 -18.34 8.80
N THR A 119 5.93 -18.31 8.95
CA THR A 119 6.79 -17.29 8.32
C THR A 119 6.61 -17.30 6.79
N ILE A 120 6.65 -18.48 6.17
CA ILE A 120 6.52 -18.60 4.71
C ILE A 120 5.12 -18.18 4.23
N MET A 121 4.08 -18.53 4.97
CA MET A 121 2.70 -18.33 4.54
C MET A 121 2.15 -16.98 5.00
N ALA A 122 2.24 -16.65 6.28
CA ALA A 122 1.59 -15.49 6.87
C ALA A 122 2.44 -14.22 6.82
N ASP A 123 3.75 -14.30 7.13
CA ASP A 123 4.59 -13.11 7.15
C ASP A 123 4.86 -12.60 5.73
N VAL A 124 5.07 -13.50 4.78
CA VAL A 124 5.20 -13.11 3.37
C VAL A 124 3.91 -12.51 2.84
N ALA A 125 2.73 -13.04 3.21
CA ALA A 125 1.45 -12.45 2.84
C ALA A 125 1.26 -11.04 3.45
N SER A 126 1.73 -10.83 4.67
CA SER A 126 1.70 -9.50 5.32
C SER A 126 2.59 -8.48 4.60
N ILE A 127 3.78 -8.91 4.18
CA ILE A 127 4.69 -8.10 3.37
C ILE A 127 4.05 -7.77 2.00
N GLU A 128 3.50 -8.77 1.32
CA GLU A 128 2.77 -8.63 0.06
C GLU A 128 1.68 -7.57 0.16
N HIS A 129 0.82 -7.69 1.17
CA HIS A 129 -0.26 -6.73 1.41
C HIS A 129 0.25 -5.31 1.68
N ALA A 130 1.34 -5.17 2.45
CA ALA A 130 1.96 -3.88 2.72
C ALA A 130 2.54 -3.24 1.44
N PHE A 131 3.19 -4.01 0.59
CA PHE A 131 3.75 -3.51 -0.67
C PHE A 131 2.66 -3.11 -1.66
N ALA A 132 1.62 -3.94 -1.84
CA ALA A 132 0.52 -3.67 -2.76
C ALA A 132 -0.26 -2.41 -2.37
N ASN A 133 -0.62 -2.28 -1.08
CA ASN A 133 -1.58 -1.26 -0.66
C ASN A 133 -0.95 -0.03 0.00
N ALA A 134 0.19 -0.17 0.69
CA ALA A 134 0.77 0.92 1.45
C ALA A 134 1.98 1.57 0.77
N VAL A 135 3.01 0.80 0.44
CA VAL A 135 4.31 1.36 0.00
C VAL A 135 4.20 2.06 -1.35
N ALA A 136 3.72 1.35 -2.38
CA ALA A 136 3.61 1.89 -3.74
C ALA A 136 2.63 3.08 -3.79
N ASN A 137 1.49 2.95 -3.11
CA ASN A 137 0.47 3.98 -3.00
C ASN A 137 1.00 5.25 -2.31
N SER A 138 1.64 5.10 -1.14
CA SER A 138 2.15 6.25 -0.37
C SER A 138 3.23 7.01 -1.13
N ILE A 139 4.14 6.31 -1.80
CA ILE A 139 5.20 6.96 -2.59
C ILE A 139 4.61 7.63 -3.83
N GLY A 140 3.68 6.96 -4.54
CA GLY A 140 2.98 7.53 -5.71
C GLY A 140 2.20 8.79 -5.35
N PHE A 141 1.48 8.76 -4.22
CA PHE A 141 0.78 9.92 -3.68
C PHE A 141 1.74 11.06 -3.31
N ALA A 142 2.85 10.76 -2.65
CA ALA A 142 3.84 11.78 -2.27
C ALA A 142 4.44 12.50 -3.49
N ILE A 143 4.74 11.75 -4.57
CA ILE A 143 5.22 12.34 -5.83
C ILE A 143 4.14 13.22 -6.46
N TYR A 144 2.90 12.74 -6.56
CA TYR A 144 1.76 13.50 -7.07
C TYR A 144 1.55 14.79 -6.26
N PHE A 145 1.52 14.68 -4.94
CA PHE A 145 1.34 15.81 -4.04
C PHE A 145 2.44 16.87 -4.20
N LEU A 146 3.69 16.43 -4.34
CA LEU A 146 4.83 17.32 -4.57
C LEU A 146 4.67 18.09 -5.89
N VAL A 147 4.31 17.40 -6.97
CA VAL A 147 4.10 18.00 -8.29
C VAL A 147 2.98 19.06 -8.24
N ILE A 148 1.83 18.71 -7.64
CA ILE A 148 0.69 19.64 -7.51
C ILE A 148 1.05 20.84 -6.61
N SER A 149 1.74 20.60 -5.50
CA SER A 149 2.16 21.68 -4.58
C SER A 149 3.08 22.68 -5.26
N VAL A 150 4.05 22.19 -6.05
CA VAL A 150 4.95 23.06 -6.82
C VAL A 150 4.17 23.86 -7.88
N ALA A 151 3.26 23.22 -8.60
CA ALA A 151 2.41 23.89 -9.59
C ALA A 151 1.55 25.00 -8.95
N LEU A 152 0.93 24.73 -7.80
CA LEU A 152 0.13 25.70 -7.06
C LEU A 152 0.98 26.88 -6.54
N LEU A 153 2.20 26.63 -6.04
CA LEU A 153 3.11 27.67 -5.60
C LEU A 153 3.50 28.62 -6.75
N ILE A 154 3.71 28.09 -7.95
CA ILE A 154 4.03 28.89 -9.15
C ILE A 154 2.82 29.72 -9.57
N MET A 155 1.62 29.16 -9.55
CA MET A 155 0.39 29.89 -9.94
C MET A 155 -0.03 30.92 -8.90
N ASN A 156 -0.05 30.53 -7.64
CA ASN A 156 -0.44 31.41 -6.53
C ASN A 156 0.20 30.94 -5.22
N TRP A 157 1.23 31.63 -4.77
CA TRP A 157 1.99 31.27 -3.58
C TRP A 157 1.15 31.20 -2.30
N LYS A 158 0.09 32.02 -2.19
CA LYS A 158 -0.81 32.01 -1.03
C LYS A 158 -1.62 30.71 -0.97
N LEU A 159 -2.15 30.26 -2.11
CA LEU A 159 -2.86 28.98 -2.22
C LEU A 159 -1.91 27.81 -1.98
N GLY A 160 -0.71 27.85 -2.54
CA GLY A 160 0.31 26.83 -2.30
C GLY A 160 0.67 26.68 -0.84
N LEU A 161 0.82 27.77 -0.10
CA LEU A 161 1.07 27.73 1.35
C LEU A 161 -0.13 27.16 2.13
N CYS A 162 -1.36 27.53 1.77
CA CYS A 162 -2.56 26.97 2.41
C CYS A 162 -2.67 25.43 2.27
N VAL A 163 -2.15 24.87 1.16
CA VAL A 163 -2.15 23.42 0.94
C VAL A 163 -0.97 22.75 1.65
N LEU A 164 0.21 23.40 1.69
CA LEU A 164 1.40 22.82 2.32
C LEU A 164 1.34 22.81 3.85
N LEU A 165 0.79 23.84 4.49
CA LEU A 165 0.75 23.95 5.94
C LEU A 165 0.06 22.76 6.63
N PRO A 166 -1.16 22.30 6.21
CA PRO A 166 -1.80 21.15 6.81
C PRO A 166 -0.99 19.85 6.66
N VAL A 167 -0.29 19.70 5.54
CA VAL A 167 0.52 18.47 5.30
C VAL A 167 1.76 18.48 6.18
N LEU A 168 2.44 19.62 6.34
CA LEU A 168 3.59 19.73 7.24
C LEU A 168 3.19 19.52 8.71
N THR A 169 2.04 20.06 9.12
CA THR A 169 1.53 19.83 10.49
C THR A 169 1.16 18.36 10.71
N SER A 170 0.48 17.70 9.76
CA SER A 170 0.15 16.29 9.82
C SER A 170 1.40 15.41 9.87
N ALA A 171 2.40 15.70 9.04
CA ALA A 171 3.69 15.00 9.07
C ALA A 171 4.38 15.15 10.41
N SER A 172 4.39 16.35 10.99
CA SER A 172 4.96 16.61 12.31
C SER A 172 4.26 15.79 13.41
N VAL A 173 2.93 15.73 13.39
CA VAL A 173 2.15 14.90 14.33
C VAL A 173 2.50 13.42 14.18
N LEU A 174 2.58 12.90 12.95
CA LEU A 174 2.97 11.52 12.70
C LEU A 174 4.36 11.20 13.23
N PHE A 175 5.33 12.10 13.04
CA PHE A 175 6.68 11.92 13.59
C PHE A 175 6.69 11.90 15.13
N LEU A 176 5.94 12.77 15.77
CA LEU A 176 5.85 12.84 17.23
C LEU A 176 5.17 11.60 17.82
N THR A 177 4.13 11.10 17.15
CA THR A 177 3.34 9.94 17.61
C THR A 177 3.92 8.60 17.21
N LYS A 178 4.95 8.55 16.36
CA LYS A 178 5.55 7.31 15.84
C LYS A 178 5.89 6.30 16.94
N LYS A 179 6.52 6.76 18.03
CA LYS A 179 6.91 5.87 19.15
C LYS A 179 5.70 5.26 19.85
N LEU A 180 4.61 6.02 19.99
CA LEU A 180 3.35 5.54 20.56
C LEU A 180 2.70 4.50 19.64
N GLN A 181 2.62 4.80 18.34
CA GLN A 181 2.05 3.90 17.34
C GLN A 181 2.79 2.56 17.30
N VAL A 182 4.14 2.57 17.24
CA VAL A 182 4.95 1.33 17.25
C VAL A 182 4.72 0.54 18.53
N ARG A 183 4.64 1.20 19.69
CA ARG A 183 4.37 0.53 20.96
C ARG A 183 2.98 -0.14 20.99
N ASP A 184 1.98 0.56 20.46
CA ASP A 184 0.60 0.05 20.47
C ASP A 184 0.43 -1.09 19.46
N VAL A 185 1.09 -1.02 18.31
CA VAL A 185 1.15 -2.11 17.33
C VAL A 185 1.82 -3.35 17.94
N ASN A 186 2.98 -3.21 18.59
CA ASN A 186 3.65 -4.33 19.25
C ASN A 186 2.77 -4.98 20.32
N LYS A 187 2.12 -4.18 21.18
CA LYS A 187 1.17 -4.70 22.16
C LYS A 187 -0.01 -5.46 21.52
N HIS A 188 -0.46 -5.00 20.37
CA HIS A 188 -1.52 -5.70 19.63
C HIS A 188 -1.05 -7.08 19.14
N TYR A 189 0.15 -7.16 18.59
CA TYR A 189 0.74 -8.44 18.17
C TYR A 189 1.01 -9.38 19.34
N ASP A 190 1.51 -8.87 20.48
CA ASP A 190 1.70 -9.67 21.69
C ASP A 190 0.36 -10.30 22.15
N LYS A 191 -0.72 -9.49 22.19
CA LYS A 191 -2.05 -10.00 22.53
C LYS A 191 -2.59 -11.03 21.54
N LEU A 192 -2.36 -10.85 20.24
CA LEU A 192 -2.75 -11.84 19.23
C LEU A 192 -2.02 -13.17 19.44
N ARG A 193 -0.73 -13.11 19.80
CA ARG A 193 0.07 -14.29 20.13
C ARG A 193 -0.51 -15.01 21.37
N ASP A 194 -0.79 -14.28 22.46
CA ASP A 194 -1.39 -14.84 23.67
C ASP A 194 -2.74 -15.50 23.40
N ILE A 195 -3.58 -14.89 22.54
CA ILE A 195 -4.86 -15.48 22.13
C ILE A 195 -4.62 -16.76 21.32
N SER A 196 -3.68 -16.76 20.41
CA SER A 196 -3.35 -17.93 19.59
C SER A 196 -2.84 -19.10 20.45
N GLU A 197 -1.94 -18.83 21.41
CA GLU A 197 -1.47 -19.83 22.38
C GLU A 197 -2.59 -20.37 23.26
N SER A 198 -3.48 -19.49 23.75
CA SER A 198 -4.64 -19.89 24.56
C SER A 198 -5.60 -20.78 23.75
N PHE A 199 -5.79 -20.47 22.48
CA PHE A 199 -6.64 -21.25 21.59
C PHE A 199 -6.04 -22.63 21.29
N GLN A 200 -4.74 -22.71 21.06
CA GLN A 200 -4.04 -23.98 20.87
C GLN A 200 -4.11 -24.85 22.12
N ASN A 201 -3.90 -24.28 23.31
CA ASN A 201 -4.01 -24.97 24.57
C ASN A 201 -5.44 -25.48 24.82
N ALA A 202 -6.47 -24.68 24.48
CA ALA A 202 -7.86 -25.11 24.59
C ALA A 202 -8.19 -26.30 23.69
N ILE A 203 -7.69 -26.29 22.43
CA ILE A 203 -7.85 -27.41 21.51
C ILE A 203 -7.13 -28.67 22.04
N CYS A 204 -5.89 -28.53 22.53
CA CYS A 204 -5.16 -29.68 23.11
C CYS A 204 -5.90 -30.26 24.31
N LEU A 205 -6.46 -29.41 25.19
CA LEU A 205 -7.25 -29.89 26.35
C LEU A 205 -8.55 -30.58 25.92
N LEU A 206 -9.22 -30.11 24.88
CA LEU A 206 -10.42 -30.71 24.36
C LEU A 206 -10.16 -32.12 23.83
N TYR A 207 -9.08 -32.30 23.05
CA TYR A 207 -8.67 -33.59 22.53
C TYR A 207 -8.25 -34.59 23.63
N THR A 208 -7.63 -34.11 24.70
CA THR A 208 -7.23 -34.96 25.83
C THR A 208 -8.43 -35.33 26.70
N SER A 209 -9.46 -34.49 26.80
CA SER A 209 -10.71 -34.77 27.51
C SER A 209 -11.55 -35.80 26.77
N ASP A 210 -11.73 -35.67 25.47
CA ASP A 210 -12.45 -36.66 24.64
C ASP A 210 -11.78 -38.04 24.65
N ALA A 211 -10.44 -38.07 24.69
CA ALA A 211 -9.70 -39.35 24.76
C ALA A 211 -9.73 -40.02 26.16
N ALA A 212 -10.19 -39.31 27.21
CA ALA A 212 -10.34 -39.83 28.55
C ALA A 212 -11.76 -40.34 28.84
N ASP A 213 -12.75 -39.97 28.00
CA ASP A 213 -14.16 -40.38 28.10
C ASP A 213 -14.46 -41.65 27.25
N ASP A 214 -13.52 -42.14 26.42
CA ASP A 214 -13.53 -43.41 25.69
C ASP A 214 -12.70 -44.48 26.43
#